data_3a1f8f143abc720632cb3014be299b5e
#
_entry.id   3a1f8f143abc720632cb3014be299b5e
#
_cell.length_a   1.000
_cell.length_b   1.000
_cell.length_c   1.000
_cell.angle_alpha   90.00
_cell.angle_beta   90.00
_cell.angle_gamma   90.00
#
_symmetry.space_group_name_H-M   'P 1'
#
loop_
_entity.id
_entity.type
_entity.pdbx_description
1 polymer ?
#
loop_
_entity_poly.entity_id
_entity_poly.type
_entity_poly.pdbx_seq_one_letter_code
_entity_poly.pdbx_strand_id
1 'polypeptide(L)'
;MKTLKYLLCGITMCALACSSNKDEGEGPGGGASNTLKVMSFNVRYNSAGDEGDTNWDVRKAAVVKMINTVQPDVVGLQEPRTAQRTYLKTNLPNYAYMEVPGTGDGKGGNTCLIYRQDRFTLVDNG
;
A
#
# COMPACT_ATOMS: atom_id res chain seq x y z
N MET A 1 -7.20 -34.93 20.15
CA MET A 1 -6.02 -34.40 19.45
C MET A 1 -6.51 -33.65 18.23
N LYS A 2 -6.49 -32.31 18.28
CA LYS A 2 -6.94 -31.46 17.14
C LYS A 2 -5.69 -31.02 16.37
N THR A 3 -5.60 -31.44 15.13
CA THR A 3 -4.48 -31.16 14.24
C THR A 3 -4.62 -29.73 13.73
N LEU A 4 -3.68 -28.89 14.13
CA LEU A 4 -3.54 -27.51 13.68
C LEU A 4 -2.94 -27.49 12.26
N LYS A 5 -3.75 -27.17 11.26
CA LYS A 5 -3.28 -26.97 9.88
C LYS A 5 -2.88 -25.51 9.72
N TYR A 6 -1.59 -25.24 9.78
CA TYR A 6 -1.04 -23.95 9.39
C TYR A 6 -1.06 -23.84 7.86
N LEU A 7 -1.92 -22.98 7.32
CA LEU A 7 -1.84 -22.56 5.93
C LEU A 7 -0.79 -21.46 5.84
N LEU A 8 0.42 -21.84 5.48
CA LEU A 8 1.52 -20.92 5.21
C LEU A 8 1.23 -20.19 3.91
N CYS A 9 0.66 -18.98 4.01
CA CYS A 9 0.53 -18.08 2.88
C CYS A 9 1.92 -17.52 2.57
N GLY A 10 2.57 -18.11 1.57
CA GLY A 10 3.91 -17.73 1.14
C GLY A 10 3.90 -16.29 0.62
N ILE A 11 4.47 -15.38 1.40
CA ILE A 11 4.86 -14.06 0.91
C ILE A 11 6.12 -14.27 0.10
N THR A 12 5.99 -14.37 -1.21
CA THR A 12 7.14 -14.34 -2.10
C THR A 12 7.66 -12.90 -2.13
N MET A 13 8.63 -12.64 -1.30
CA MET A 13 9.37 -11.39 -1.26
C MET A 13 10.35 -11.40 -2.44
N CYS A 14 9.96 -10.81 -3.59
CA CYS A 14 10.90 -10.50 -4.65
C CYS A 14 11.85 -9.40 -4.16
N ALA A 15 12.99 -9.80 -3.62
CA ALA A 15 14.10 -8.89 -3.39
C ALA A 15 14.76 -8.61 -4.76
N LEU A 16 14.44 -7.48 -5.40
CA LEU A 16 15.28 -6.93 -6.44
C LEU A 16 16.52 -6.35 -5.76
N ALA A 17 17.64 -7.05 -5.87
CA ALA A 17 18.94 -6.51 -5.53
C ALA A 17 19.32 -5.46 -6.58
N CYS A 18 19.17 -4.17 -6.25
CA CYS A 18 19.82 -3.11 -6.97
C CYS A 18 21.27 -3.03 -6.47
N SER A 19 22.21 -3.30 -7.37
CA SER A 19 23.64 -3.07 -7.16
C SER A 19 23.88 -1.58 -6.95
N SER A 20 24.38 -1.21 -5.78
CA SER A 20 24.78 0.16 -5.48
C SER A 20 26.20 0.40 -5.98
N ASN A 21 26.35 1.22 -7.00
CA ASN A 21 27.62 1.89 -7.26
C ASN A 21 27.76 3.02 -6.23
N LYS A 22 28.82 2.92 -5.41
CA LYS A 22 29.28 4.00 -4.56
C LYS A 22 29.99 5.02 -5.45
N ASP A 23 29.45 6.20 -5.57
CA ASP A 23 30.22 7.40 -5.87
C ASP A 23 30.11 8.32 -4.65
N GLU A 24 31.24 8.49 -4.00
CA GLU A 24 31.44 9.43 -2.90
C GLU A 24 31.57 10.84 -3.48
N GLY A 25 30.68 11.71 -3.05
CA GLY A 25 30.72 13.13 -3.37
C GLY A 25 29.76 13.89 -2.47
N GLU A 26 30.15 14.13 -1.22
CA GLU A 26 29.41 15.02 -0.32
C GLU A 26 29.57 16.47 -0.76
N GLY A 27 28.45 17.07 -1.17
CA GLY A 27 28.26 18.53 -1.21
C GLY A 27 27.04 18.91 -0.38
N PRO A 28 27.05 20.01 0.39
CA PRO A 28 25.90 20.43 1.20
C PRO A 28 24.87 21.10 0.30
N GLY A 29 23.96 20.32 -0.21
CA GLY A 29 22.79 20.78 -0.93
C GLY A 29 21.72 19.72 -0.78
N GLY A 30 20.59 20.07 -0.14
CA GLY A 30 19.42 19.19 0.01
C GLY A 30 18.85 18.80 -1.34
N GLY A 31 19.54 17.93 -2.07
CA GLY A 31 19.08 17.34 -3.31
C GLY A 31 17.91 16.42 -3.00
N ALA A 32 16.76 16.69 -3.60
CA ALA A 32 15.66 15.76 -3.61
C ALA A 32 16.20 14.40 -4.09
N SER A 33 16.05 13.36 -3.27
CA SER A 33 16.47 12.03 -3.64
C SER A 33 15.74 11.64 -4.95
N ASN A 34 16.49 11.34 -6.00
CA ASN A 34 15.95 10.86 -7.28
C ASN A 34 15.42 9.41 -7.17
N THR A 35 15.40 8.85 -5.98
CA THR A 35 14.91 7.50 -5.73
C THR A 35 13.40 7.51 -5.59
N LEU A 36 12.73 6.66 -6.35
CA LEU A 36 11.30 6.39 -6.26
C LEU A 36 11.07 5.11 -5.45
N LYS A 37 10.37 5.24 -4.32
CA LYS A 37 9.98 4.10 -3.49
C LYS A 37 8.57 3.65 -3.86
N VAL A 38 8.43 2.49 -4.45
CA VAL A 38 7.15 1.91 -4.87
C VAL A 38 6.79 0.72 -3.98
N MET A 39 5.53 0.64 -3.57
CA MET A 39 4.99 -0.48 -2.79
C MET A 39 3.81 -1.11 -3.55
N SER A 40 3.78 -2.43 -3.60
CA SER A 40 2.60 -3.22 -4.00
C SER A 40 2.04 -3.87 -2.74
N PHE A 41 0.78 -3.61 -2.43
CA PHE A 41 0.21 -4.03 -1.15
C PHE A 41 -1.24 -4.52 -1.30
N ASN A 42 -1.43 -5.83 -1.15
CA ASN A 42 -2.76 -6.40 -1.01
C ASN A 42 -3.24 -6.19 0.43
N VAL A 43 -4.22 -5.31 0.61
CA VAL A 43 -4.80 -5.04 1.93
C VAL A 43 -5.82 -6.08 2.36
N ARG A 44 -6.11 -7.09 1.51
CA ARG A 44 -7.17 -8.08 1.71
C ARG A 44 -8.53 -7.40 2.00
N TYR A 45 -9.51 -7.62 1.17
CA TYR A 45 -10.87 -7.10 1.40
C TYR A 45 -11.43 -7.58 2.75
N ASN A 46 -12.29 -6.77 3.36
CA ASN A 46 -13.02 -7.17 4.55
C ASN A 46 -14.18 -8.11 4.17
N SER A 47 -14.29 -9.24 4.85
CA SER A 47 -15.35 -10.22 4.69
C SER A 47 -16.14 -10.34 5.99
N ALA A 48 -17.44 -10.63 5.89
CA ALA A 48 -18.29 -10.82 7.07
C ALA A 48 -17.89 -12.04 7.92
N GLY A 49 -17.15 -12.98 7.34
CA GLY A 49 -16.62 -14.17 8.05
C GLY A 49 -15.20 -13.99 8.56
N ASP A 50 -14.60 -12.79 8.48
CA ASP A 50 -13.26 -12.54 9.00
C ASP A 50 -13.28 -12.40 10.51
N GLU A 51 -12.45 -13.21 11.20
CA GLU A 51 -12.29 -13.22 12.66
C GLU A 51 -10.83 -13.00 13.06
N GLY A 52 -10.62 -12.59 14.32
CA GLY A 52 -9.27 -12.38 14.86
C GLY A 52 -8.43 -11.46 13.96
N ASP A 53 -7.20 -11.85 13.68
CA ASP A 53 -6.24 -11.05 12.91
C ASP A 53 -6.61 -10.87 11.43
N THR A 54 -7.59 -11.61 10.91
CA THR A 54 -8.10 -11.41 9.55
C THR A 54 -9.14 -10.29 9.50
N ASN A 55 -9.77 -9.97 10.63
CA ASN A 55 -10.78 -8.91 10.70
C ASN A 55 -10.18 -7.55 10.40
N TRP A 56 -10.88 -6.78 9.55
CA TRP A 56 -10.42 -5.45 9.15
C TRP A 56 -10.27 -4.49 10.33
N ASP A 57 -11.20 -4.52 11.27
CA ASP A 57 -11.17 -3.61 12.43
C ASP A 57 -9.97 -3.86 13.34
N VAL A 58 -9.44 -5.08 13.35
CA VAL A 58 -8.22 -5.44 14.09
C VAL A 58 -6.97 -4.95 13.32
N ARG A 59 -6.89 -5.18 12.02
CA ARG A 59 -5.66 -4.94 11.23
C ARG A 59 -5.54 -3.55 10.61
N LYS A 60 -6.64 -2.77 10.50
CA LYS A 60 -6.64 -1.47 9.80
C LYS A 60 -5.59 -0.48 10.30
N ALA A 61 -5.37 -0.43 11.62
CA ALA A 61 -4.35 0.45 12.20
C ALA A 61 -2.92 0.00 11.83
N ALA A 62 -2.67 -1.30 11.73
CA ALA A 62 -1.39 -1.84 11.31
C ALA A 62 -1.08 -1.53 9.84
N VAL A 63 -2.10 -1.53 8.97
CA VAL A 63 -1.98 -1.12 7.56
C VAL A 63 -1.52 0.33 7.46
N VAL A 64 -2.18 1.24 8.17
CA VAL A 64 -1.80 2.66 8.22
C VAL A 64 -0.39 2.84 8.78
N LYS A 65 -0.09 2.16 9.89
CA LYS A 65 1.25 2.20 10.51
C LYS A 65 2.33 1.74 9.53
N MET A 66 2.10 0.67 8.80
CA MET A 66 3.06 0.14 7.81
C MET A 66 3.35 1.19 6.74
N ILE A 67 2.32 1.77 6.12
CA ILE A 67 2.49 2.79 5.08
C ILE A 67 3.23 4.02 5.62
N ASN A 68 2.86 4.49 6.81
CA ASN A 68 3.52 5.63 7.46
C ASN A 68 4.98 5.33 7.87
N THR A 69 5.31 4.08 8.20
CA THR A 69 6.69 3.68 8.55
C THR A 69 7.56 3.55 7.31
N VAL A 70 7.04 2.89 6.27
CA VAL A 70 7.78 2.68 5.02
C VAL A 70 7.90 3.96 4.20
N GLN A 71 6.87 4.83 4.28
CA GLN A 71 6.76 6.07 3.50
C GLN A 71 7.04 5.86 2.01
N PRO A 72 6.31 4.95 1.35
CA PRO A 72 6.45 4.78 -0.09
C PRO A 72 5.96 6.01 -0.83
N ASP A 73 6.57 6.30 -1.97
CA ASP A 73 6.15 7.40 -2.83
C ASP A 73 4.86 7.09 -3.57
N VAL A 74 4.74 5.84 -3.99
CA VAL A 74 3.56 5.31 -4.70
C VAL A 74 3.21 3.94 -4.13
N VAL A 75 1.93 3.69 -3.91
CA VAL A 75 1.41 2.39 -3.47
C VAL A 75 0.30 1.92 -4.39
N GLY A 76 0.48 0.76 -5.00
CA GLY A 76 -0.61 0.01 -5.64
C GLY A 76 -1.31 -0.84 -4.58
N LEU A 77 -2.53 -0.44 -4.20
CA LEU A 77 -3.36 -1.17 -3.26
C LEU A 77 -4.25 -2.17 -3.99
N GLN A 78 -4.23 -3.43 -3.59
CA GLN A 78 -5.14 -4.45 -4.10
C GLN A 78 -6.18 -4.79 -3.04
N GLU A 79 -7.39 -5.06 -3.48
CA GLU A 79 -8.56 -5.49 -2.71
C GLU A 79 -9.14 -4.47 -1.69
N PRO A 80 -8.83 -3.17 -1.69
CA PRO A 80 -9.45 -2.26 -0.73
C PRO A 80 -10.91 -2.01 -1.11
N ARG A 81 -11.87 -2.54 -0.37
CA ARG A 81 -13.30 -2.18 -0.51
C ARG A 81 -13.56 -0.73 -0.08
N THR A 82 -14.72 -0.20 -0.44
CA THR A 82 -15.08 1.21 -0.20
C THR A 82 -14.85 1.66 1.24
N ALA A 83 -15.31 0.89 2.22
CA ALA A 83 -15.10 1.22 3.64
C ALA A 83 -13.61 1.27 4.03
N GLN A 84 -12.80 0.37 3.46
CA GLN A 84 -11.36 0.32 3.69
C GLN A 84 -10.68 1.53 3.04
N ARG A 85 -11.05 1.89 1.80
CA ARG A 85 -10.54 3.10 1.14
C ARG A 85 -10.89 4.36 1.92
N THR A 86 -12.14 4.49 2.40
CA THR A 86 -12.55 5.62 3.25
C THR A 86 -11.70 5.73 4.49
N TYR A 87 -11.46 4.60 5.19
CA TYR A 87 -10.61 4.59 6.38
C TYR A 87 -9.17 5.01 6.05
N LEU A 88 -8.60 4.47 4.98
CA LEU A 88 -7.24 4.80 4.56
C LEU A 88 -7.12 6.29 4.17
N LYS A 89 -8.08 6.84 3.42
CA LYS A 89 -8.11 8.27 3.07
C LYS A 89 -8.08 9.16 4.31
N THR A 90 -8.87 8.81 5.32
CA THR A 90 -8.92 9.58 6.57
C THR A 90 -7.60 9.51 7.36
N ASN A 91 -6.92 8.36 7.33
CA ASN A 91 -5.76 8.10 8.18
C ASN A 91 -4.40 8.22 7.46
N LEU A 92 -4.40 8.50 6.16
CA LEU A 92 -3.23 8.77 5.34
C LEU A 92 -3.38 10.11 4.59
N PRO A 93 -3.50 11.25 5.32
CA PRO A 93 -3.80 12.54 4.70
C PRO A 93 -2.71 13.06 3.78
N ASN A 94 -1.48 12.53 3.88
CA ASN A 94 -0.35 12.92 3.01
C ASN A 94 -0.36 12.21 1.65
N TYR A 95 -1.34 11.30 1.43
CA TYR A 95 -1.48 10.57 0.18
C TYR A 95 -2.71 11.04 -0.60
N ALA A 96 -2.51 11.32 -1.87
CA ALA A 96 -3.61 11.47 -2.82
C ALA A 96 -4.03 10.09 -3.34
N TYR A 97 -5.29 9.98 -3.75
CA TYR A 97 -5.91 8.71 -4.17
C TYR A 97 -6.35 8.81 -5.62
N MET A 98 -5.87 7.90 -6.44
CA MET A 98 -6.35 7.65 -7.79
C MET A 98 -7.14 6.35 -7.79
N GLU A 99 -8.46 6.47 -7.88
CA GLU A 99 -9.36 5.32 -7.92
C GLU A 99 -9.59 4.93 -9.38
N VAL A 100 -9.37 3.65 -9.69
CA VAL A 100 -9.86 3.10 -10.94
C VAL A 100 -11.35 2.84 -10.76
N PRO A 101 -12.25 3.37 -11.62
CA PRO A 101 -13.67 3.08 -11.55
C PRO A 101 -13.89 1.57 -11.55
N GLY A 102 -14.51 1.06 -10.52
CA GLY A 102 -14.88 -0.35 -10.45
C GLY A 102 -15.97 -0.67 -11.48
N THR A 103 -16.14 -1.93 -11.81
CA THR A 103 -17.11 -2.45 -12.76
C THR A 103 -18.57 -2.35 -12.30
N GLY A 104 -18.90 -1.49 -11.36
CA GLY A 104 -20.28 -1.13 -11.01
C GLY A 104 -21.09 -2.16 -10.21
N ASP A 105 -20.58 -3.36 -9.98
CA ASP A 105 -21.28 -4.44 -9.28
C ASP A 105 -21.12 -4.42 -7.74
N GLY A 106 -20.52 -3.35 -7.20
CA GLY A 106 -20.19 -3.24 -5.77
C GLY A 106 -19.15 -4.27 -5.28
N LYS A 107 -18.80 -5.21 -6.14
CA LYS A 107 -17.77 -6.23 -5.92
C LYS A 107 -16.50 -5.93 -6.72
N GLY A 108 -16.58 -4.87 -7.52
CA GLY A 108 -15.64 -4.55 -8.57
C GLY A 108 -14.24 -4.26 -8.08
N GLY A 109 -13.33 -4.55 -8.96
CA GLY A 109 -11.90 -4.47 -8.91
C GLY A 109 -11.38 -3.42 -7.97
N ASN A 110 -11.10 -3.88 -6.79
CA ASN A 110 -10.70 -3.01 -5.71
C ASN A 110 -9.21 -2.81 -5.82
N THR A 111 -8.83 -2.06 -6.85
CA THR A 111 -7.46 -1.58 -6.99
C THR A 111 -7.52 -0.08 -6.89
N CYS A 112 -6.64 0.52 -6.13
CA CYS A 112 -6.41 1.94 -6.19
C CYS A 112 -4.92 2.22 -6.06
N LEU A 113 -4.51 3.32 -6.65
CA LEU A 113 -3.16 3.82 -6.51
C LEU A 113 -3.21 5.01 -5.56
N ILE A 114 -2.28 5.04 -4.61
CA ILE A 114 -2.07 6.20 -3.76
C ILE A 114 -0.65 6.69 -3.92
N TYR A 115 -0.45 8.01 -3.85
CA TYR A 115 0.86 8.62 -4.00
C TYR A 115 1.04 9.80 -3.05
N ARG A 116 2.27 10.07 -2.69
CA ARG A 116 2.63 11.21 -1.83
C ARG A 116 2.38 12.52 -2.57
N GLN A 117 1.40 13.30 -2.08
CA GLN A 117 1.01 14.57 -2.69
C GLN A 117 2.00 15.73 -2.43
N ASP A 118 2.93 15.55 -1.49
CA ASP A 118 4.04 16.50 -1.26
C ASP A 118 5.19 16.33 -2.27
N ARG A 119 5.22 15.21 -3.01
CA ARG A 119 6.26 14.90 -3.99
C ARG A 119 5.76 14.80 -5.43
N PHE A 120 4.49 14.48 -5.62
CA PHE A 120 3.93 14.18 -6.93
C PHE A 120 2.61 14.90 -7.15
N THR A 121 2.40 15.32 -8.38
CA THR A 121 1.12 15.86 -8.86
C THR A 121 0.60 14.96 -9.98
N LEU A 122 -0.67 14.60 -9.93
CA LEU A 122 -1.31 13.88 -11.01
C LEU A 122 -1.44 14.80 -12.22
N VAL A 123 -0.85 14.39 -13.34
CA VAL A 123 -0.91 15.16 -14.60
C VAL A 123 -2.10 14.71 -15.45
N ASP A 124 -2.32 13.40 -15.52
CA ASP A 124 -3.41 12.79 -16.28
C ASP A 124 -3.73 11.40 -15.73
N ASN A 125 -4.97 10.98 -15.88
CA ASN A 125 -5.46 9.67 -15.50
C ASN A 125 -6.28 9.05 -16.64
N GLY A 126 -5.65 8.92 -17.80
CA GLY A 126 -6.28 8.34 -18.99
C GLY A 126 -6.98 7.00 -18.78
#